data_c112c35ef30f108bccbe3605c9fe9dd0
#
_entry.id   c112c35ef30f108bccbe3605c9fe9dd0
#
_cell.length_a   1.000
_cell.length_b   1.000
_cell.length_c   1.000
_cell.angle_alpha   90.00
_cell.angle_beta   90.00
_cell.angle_gamma   90.00
#
_symmetry.space_group_name_H-M   'P 1'
#
loop_
_entity.id
_entity.type
_entity.pdbx_description
1 polymer ?
#
loop_
_entity_poly.entity_id
_entity_poly.type
_entity_poly.pdbx_seq_one_letter_code
_entity_poly.pdbx_strand_id
1 'polypeptide(L)'
;MMNAWTIRLAMSISMPKIIGGCAIGAGIALIAGIGPGIGEGYAVGKSCEAIARQPESKGEVTSTMLLGCAIAETTGIYGFVTGLLLMFVVPRIFIGLL
;
A
#
# COMPACT_ATOMS: atom_id res chain seq x y z
N MET A 1 9.63 35.27 -21.79
CA MET A 1 10.32 33.97 -21.85
C MET A 1 11.14 33.78 -20.59
N MET A 2 11.05 32.62 -19.99
CA MET A 2 11.83 32.31 -18.76
C MET A 2 13.29 31.98 -19.16
N ASN A 3 14.25 32.60 -18.50
CA ASN A 3 15.67 32.34 -18.72
C ASN A 3 16.06 30.98 -18.10
N ALA A 4 17.12 30.33 -18.62
CA ALA A 4 17.60 29.03 -18.14
C ALA A 4 17.87 29.01 -16.63
N TRP A 5 18.37 30.08 -16.04
CA TRP A 5 18.59 30.18 -14.60
C TRP A 5 17.29 30.26 -13.79
N THR A 6 16.25 30.95 -14.31
CA THR A 6 14.92 31.01 -13.68
C THR A 6 14.27 29.63 -13.66
N ILE A 7 14.41 28.89 -14.76
CA ILE A 7 13.94 27.50 -14.86
C ILE A 7 14.66 26.63 -13.83
N ARG A 8 15.98 26.72 -13.75
CA ARG A 8 16.78 25.97 -12.75
C ARG A 8 16.40 26.31 -11.32
N LEU A 9 16.15 27.58 -11.02
CA LEU A 9 15.73 28.00 -9.69
C LEU A 9 14.34 27.46 -9.35
N ALA A 10 13.38 27.56 -10.27
CA ALA A 10 12.04 27.00 -10.09
C ALA A 10 12.09 25.50 -9.87
N MET A 11 12.91 24.77 -10.62
CA MET A 11 13.13 23.34 -10.44
C MET A 11 13.74 23.00 -9.10
N SER A 12 14.76 23.75 -8.66
CA SER A 12 15.42 23.59 -7.36
C SER A 12 14.47 23.76 -6.18
N ILE A 13 13.45 24.60 -6.32
CA ILE A 13 12.45 24.85 -5.28
C ILE A 13 11.30 23.84 -5.33
N SER A 14 10.86 23.46 -6.54
CA SER A 14 9.69 22.60 -6.71
C SER A 14 10.00 21.10 -6.53
N MET A 15 11.18 20.65 -6.94
CA MET A 15 11.58 19.24 -6.85
C MET A 15 11.55 18.68 -5.42
N PRO A 16 12.15 19.31 -4.41
CA PRO A 16 12.08 18.80 -3.04
C PRO A 16 10.64 18.70 -2.52
N LYS A 17 9.77 19.64 -2.92
CA LYS A 17 8.35 19.62 -2.52
C LYS A 17 7.59 18.48 -3.16
N ILE A 18 7.82 18.19 -4.44
CA ILE A 18 7.21 17.08 -5.16
C ILE A 18 7.66 15.75 -4.55
N ILE A 19 8.97 15.58 -4.35
CA ILE A 19 9.53 14.35 -3.77
C ILE A 19 9.02 14.15 -2.35
N GLY A 20 9.01 15.19 -1.54
CA GLY A 20 8.48 15.16 -0.18
C GLY A 20 6.99 14.80 -0.13
N GLY A 21 6.19 15.41 -1.01
CA GLY A 21 4.77 15.08 -1.15
C GLY A 21 4.53 13.64 -1.57
N CYS A 22 5.30 13.14 -2.53
CA CYS A 22 5.22 11.74 -2.97
C CYS A 22 5.62 10.77 -1.85
N ALA A 23 6.67 11.09 -1.08
CA ALA A 23 7.12 10.25 0.03
C ALA A 23 6.07 10.17 1.15
N ILE A 24 5.46 11.30 1.52
CA ILE A 24 4.37 11.35 2.51
C ILE A 24 3.15 10.60 1.98
N GLY A 25 2.76 10.84 0.73
CA GLY A 25 1.65 10.15 0.09
C GLY A 25 1.85 8.64 0.01
N ALA A 26 3.07 8.18 -0.28
CA ALA A 26 3.42 6.76 -0.26
C ALA A 26 3.26 6.15 1.14
N GLY A 27 3.73 6.85 2.17
CA GLY A 27 3.54 6.42 3.57
C GLY A 27 2.08 6.32 3.95
N ILE A 28 1.25 7.30 3.57
CA ILE A 28 -0.20 7.28 3.82
C ILE A 28 -0.88 6.13 3.07
N ALA A 29 -0.49 5.87 1.82
CA ALA A 29 -1.06 4.77 1.02
C ALA A 29 -0.85 3.40 1.69
N LEU A 30 0.28 3.19 2.39
CA LEU A 30 0.57 1.93 3.11
C LEU A 30 -0.35 1.71 4.32
N ILE A 31 -1.03 2.75 4.82
CA ILE A 31 -2.04 2.62 5.89
C ILE A 31 -3.20 1.71 5.46
N ALA A 32 -3.47 1.59 4.15
CA ALA A 32 -4.48 0.68 3.62
C ALA A 32 -4.29 -0.79 4.06
N GLY A 33 -3.06 -1.21 4.37
CA GLY A 33 -2.76 -2.55 4.88
C GLY A 33 -3.22 -2.81 6.32
N ILE A 34 -3.55 -1.79 7.09
CA ILE A 34 -3.99 -1.95 8.49
C ILE A 34 -5.33 -2.70 8.56
N GLY A 35 -6.27 -2.38 7.67
CA GLY A 35 -7.59 -3.02 7.64
C GLY A 35 -7.51 -4.53 7.45
N PRO A 36 -6.96 -5.00 6.33
CA PRO A 36 -6.73 -6.43 6.11
C PRO A 36 -5.93 -7.08 7.23
N GLY A 37 -4.83 -6.47 7.66
CA GLY A 37 -3.96 -7.03 8.71
C GLY A 37 -4.71 -7.32 10.01
N ILE A 38 -5.58 -6.40 10.46
CA ILE A 38 -6.41 -6.61 11.66
C ILE A 38 -7.48 -7.65 11.39
N GLY A 39 -8.20 -7.54 10.25
CA GLY A 39 -9.28 -8.44 9.89
C GLY A 39 -8.82 -9.89 9.74
N GLU A 40 -7.71 -10.09 9.07
CA GLU A 40 -7.12 -11.42 8.84
C GLU A 40 -6.56 -12.02 10.14
N GLY A 41 -5.89 -11.21 10.95
CA GLY A 41 -5.46 -11.66 12.28
C GLY A 41 -6.63 -12.14 13.16
N TYR A 42 -7.75 -11.43 13.12
CA TYR A 42 -8.97 -11.84 13.80
C TYR A 42 -9.56 -13.14 13.21
N ALA A 43 -9.62 -13.23 11.88
CA ALA A 43 -10.11 -14.43 11.19
C ALA A 43 -9.28 -15.67 11.53
N VAL A 44 -7.95 -15.52 11.55
CA VAL A 44 -7.04 -16.61 11.96
C VAL A 44 -7.30 -17.05 13.40
N GLY A 45 -7.42 -16.10 14.32
CA GLY A 45 -7.75 -16.39 15.73
C GLY A 45 -9.06 -17.18 15.85
N LYS A 46 -10.12 -16.75 15.15
CA LYS A 46 -11.42 -17.46 15.16
C LYS A 46 -11.35 -18.83 14.49
N SER A 47 -10.55 -18.99 13.47
CA SER A 47 -10.33 -20.28 12.82
C SER A 47 -9.62 -21.27 13.75
N CYS A 48 -8.64 -20.81 14.52
CA CYS A 48 -7.98 -21.63 15.52
C CYS A 48 -8.96 -22.09 16.62
N GLU A 49 -9.82 -21.18 17.11
CA GLU A 49 -10.88 -21.56 18.08
C GLU A 49 -11.85 -22.58 17.51
N ALA A 50 -12.27 -22.42 16.25
CA ALA A 50 -13.20 -23.35 15.60
C ALA A 50 -12.57 -24.74 15.45
N ILE A 51 -11.32 -24.83 15.02
CA ILE A 51 -10.59 -26.09 14.85
C ILE A 51 -10.35 -26.74 16.23
N ALA A 52 -10.08 -25.97 17.27
CA ALA A 52 -9.93 -26.52 18.62
C ALA A 52 -11.22 -27.16 19.15
N ARG A 53 -12.40 -26.65 18.76
CA ARG A 53 -13.70 -27.20 19.13
C ARG A 53 -14.11 -28.38 18.25
N GLN A 54 -13.74 -28.35 16.97
CA GLN A 54 -14.09 -29.35 15.97
C GLN A 54 -12.87 -29.68 15.10
N PRO A 55 -11.96 -30.52 15.56
CA PRO A 55 -10.72 -30.86 14.84
C PRO A 55 -10.95 -31.46 13.44
N GLU A 56 -12.07 -32.15 13.25
CA GLU A 56 -12.48 -32.73 11.96
C GLU A 56 -12.78 -31.67 10.89
N SER A 57 -13.16 -30.46 11.27
CA SER A 57 -13.45 -29.34 10.35
C SER A 57 -12.22 -28.58 9.88
N LYS A 58 -11.01 -28.97 10.31
CA LYS A 58 -9.76 -28.24 10.02
C LYS A 58 -9.58 -27.89 8.54
N GLY A 59 -9.85 -28.83 7.63
CA GLY A 59 -9.68 -28.63 6.19
C GLY A 59 -10.61 -27.53 5.65
N GLU A 60 -11.88 -27.59 5.98
CA GLU A 60 -12.91 -26.66 5.56
C GLU A 60 -12.69 -25.26 6.11
N VAL A 61 -12.43 -25.16 7.43
CA VAL A 61 -12.17 -23.90 8.09
C VAL A 61 -10.93 -23.21 7.53
N THR A 62 -9.83 -23.97 7.32
CA THR A 62 -8.60 -23.41 6.76
C THR A 62 -8.81 -22.92 5.33
N SER A 63 -9.48 -23.68 4.48
CA SER A 63 -9.74 -23.29 3.08
C SER A 63 -10.60 -22.04 2.98
N THR A 64 -11.68 -21.96 3.78
CA THR A 64 -12.58 -20.81 3.82
C THR A 64 -11.87 -19.57 4.34
N MET A 65 -11.08 -19.72 5.41
CA MET A 65 -10.27 -18.65 5.97
C MET A 65 -9.28 -18.10 4.94
N LEU A 66 -8.50 -18.96 4.28
CA LEU A 66 -7.52 -18.55 3.29
C LEU A 66 -8.16 -17.81 2.11
N LEU A 67 -9.30 -18.28 1.62
CA LEU A 67 -10.03 -17.62 0.55
C LEU A 67 -10.52 -16.24 0.98
N GLY A 68 -11.09 -16.12 2.18
CA GLY A 68 -11.54 -14.84 2.72
C GLY A 68 -10.40 -13.86 2.92
N CYS A 69 -9.28 -14.30 3.49
CA CYS A 69 -8.07 -13.49 3.67
C CYS A 69 -7.50 -13.02 2.32
N ALA A 70 -7.40 -13.91 1.33
CA ALA A 70 -6.89 -13.55 0.00
C ALA A 70 -7.73 -12.47 -0.69
N ILE A 71 -9.05 -12.47 -0.49
CA ILE A 71 -9.93 -11.41 -1.01
C ILE A 71 -9.74 -10.10 -0.21
N ALA A 72 -9.67 -10.18 1.11
CA ALA A 72 -9.48 -9.02 1.97
C ALA A 72 -8.15 -8.31 1.72
N GLU A 73 -7.08 -9.07 1.47
CA GLU A 73 -5.73 -8.56 1.19
C GLU A 73 -5.66 -7.65 -0.05
N THR A 74 -6.60 -7.76 -1.00
CA THR A 74 -6.60 -6.96 -2.23
C THR A 74 -6.57 -5.45 -1.96
N THR A 75 -7.21 -4.98 -0.89
CA THR A 75 -7.21 -3.56 -0.52
C THR A 75 -5.84 -3.10 -0.05
N GLY A 76 -5.12 -3.93 0.71
CA GLY A 76 -3.72 -3.69 1.10
C GLY A 76 -2.79 -3.64 -0.11
N ILE A 77 -2.99 -4.54 -1.09
CA ILE A 77 -2.22 -4.57 -2.34
C ILE A 77 -2.40 -3.28 -3.12
N TYR A 78 -3.62 -2.74 -3.23
CA TYR A 78 -3.84 -1.45 -3.91
C TYR A 78 -3.08 -0.32 -3.23
N GLY A 79 -3.08 -0.23 -1.91
CA GLY A 79 -2.30 0.75 -1.15
C GLY A 79 -0.80 0.57 -1.37
N PHE A 80 -0.31 -0.66 -1.36
CA PHE A 80 1.10 -0.99 -1.62
C PHE A 80 1.54 -0.58 -3.03
N VAL A 81 0.78 -0.93 -4.06
CA VAL A 81 1.07 -0.54 -5.45
C VAL A 81 1.06 0.98 -5.61
N THR A 82 0.07 1.66 -5.03
CA THR A 82 -0.01 3.13 -5.03
C THR A 82 1.23 3.74 -4.36
N GLY A 83 1.66 3.20 -3.23
CA GLY A 83 2.87 3.62 -2.53
C GLY A 83 4.13 3.47 -3.40
N LEU A 84 4.29 2.34 -4.09
CA LEU A 84 5.41 2.11 -5.02
C LEU A 84 5.38 3.10 -6.19
N LEU A 85 4.22 3.35 -6.78
CA LEU A 85 4.08 4.31 -7.88
C LEU A 85 4.46 5.72 -7.44
N LEU A 86 4.01 6.17 -6.27
CA LEU A 86 4.36 7.47 -5.71
C LEU A 86 5.84 7.59 -5.38
N MET A 87 6.48 6.50 -4.96
CA MET A 87 7.89 6.52 -4.56
C MET A 87 8.84 6.49 -5.75
N PHE A 88 8.55 5.69 -6.78
CA PHE A 88 9.49 5.43 -7.86
C PHE A 88 9.09 5.98 -9.22
N VAL A 89 7.80 6.02 -9.55
CA VAL A 89 7.31 6.37 -10.88
C VAL A 89 6.99 7.85 -10.98
N VAL A 90 6.19 8.37 -10.06
CA VAL A 90 5.72 9.76 -10.12
C VAL A 90 6.88 10.76 -10.09
N PRO A 91 7.88 10.66 -9.20
CA PRO A 91 9.02 11.58 -9.22
C PRO A 91 9.80 11.53 -10.53
N ARG A 92 9.96 10.35 -11.13
CA ARG A 92 10.66 10.20 -12.42
C ARG A 92 9.91 10.87 -13.57
N ILE A 93 8.58 10.77 -13.61
CA ILE A 93 7.77 11.44 -14.64
C ILE A 93 7.95 12.95 -14.53
N PHE A 94 7.88 13.52 -13.33
CA PHE A 94 8.06 14.95 -13.13
C PHE A 94 9.48 15.42 -13.48
N ILE A 95 10.51 14.63 -13.16
CA ILE A 95 11.90 14.93 -13.55
C ILE A 95 12.07 14.85 -15.07
N GLY A 96 11.39 13.92 -15.74
CA GLY A 96 11.47 13.74 -17.19
C GLY A 96 10.68 14.78 -18.01
N LEU A 97 9.73 15.47 -17.40
CA LEU A 97 8.93 16.54 -18.02
C LEU A 97 9.59 17.92 -17.91
N LEU A 98 10.66 18.06 -17.15
CA LEU A 98 11.40 19.30 -16.89
C LEU A 98 12.73 19.32 -17.63
#